data_dbbb0aa3ad9417e69465c70fb0f5f913
#
_entry.id   dbbb0aa3ad9417e69465c70fb0f5f913
#
_cell.length_a   1.000
_cell.length_b   1.000
_cell.length_c   1.000
_cell.angle_alpha   90.00
_cell.angle_beta   90.00
_cell.angle_gamma   90.00
#
_symmetry.space_group_name_H-M   'P 1'
#
loop_
_entity.id
_entity.type
_entity.pdbx_description
1 polymer ?
#
loop_
_entity_poly.entity_id
_entity_poly.type
_entity_poly.pdbx_seq_one_letter_code
_entity_poly.pdbx_strand_id
1 'polypeptide(L)'
;MEILIVAIIISCISIYGTIKLKRFYFMLGYFLFSILALTSLIPNFSDDPYLTITSLALFIVLGIISFPARKNIADYEINSEAMPLIKSFMLRTLFSLFVINVLAIFLVKFDPNMPEGITESMRIYPMIMHAVLAILPIIVLVRMSSKIK
;
A
#
# COMPACT_ATOMS: atom_id res chain seq x y z
N MET A 1 -8.61 8.97 -16.83
CA MET A 1 -9.62 9.34 -15.81
C MET A 1 -10.13 8.12 -15.02
N GLU A 2 -10.47 7.02 -15.66
CA GLU A 2 -11.02 5.80 -15.03
C GLU A 2 -10.10 5.19 -13.99
N ILE A 3 -8.81 5.03 -14.28
CA ILE A 3 -7.82 4.47 -13.34
C ILE A 3 -7.76 5.27 -12.03
N LEU A 4 -7.86 6.59 -12.10
CA LEU A 4 -7.84 7.45 -10.92
C LEU A 4 -9.08 7.21 -10.03
N ILE A 5 -10.26 7.05 -10.63
CA ILE A 5 -11.50 6.77 -9.89
C ILE A 5 -11.37 5.41 -9.18
N VAL A 6 -10.88 4.39 -9.88
CA VAL A 6 -10.64 3.06 -9.29
C VAL A 6 -9.63 3.15 -8.13
N ALA A 7 -8.54 3.89 -8.30
CA ALA A 7 -7.54 4.09 -7.25
C ALA A 7 -8.13 4.78 -6.01
N ILE A 8 -9.01 5.78 -6.19
CA ILE A 8 -9.71 6.44 -5.08
C ILE A 8 -10.61 5.45 -4.33
N ILE A 9 -11.40 4.65 -5.05
CA ILE A 9 -12.29 3.65 -4.44
C ILE A 9 -11.47 2.64 -3.62
N ILE A 10 -10.37 2.14 -4.19
CA ILE A 10 -9.47 1.21 -3.50
C ILE A 10 -8.87 1.84 -2.24
N SER A 11 -8.45 3.10 -2.30
CA SER A 11 -7.91 3.82 -1.15
C SER A 11 -8.96 3.99 -0.04
N CYS A 12 -10.22 4.21 -0.40
CA CYS A 12 -11.32 4.27 0.56
C CYS A 12 -11.49 2.94 1.34
N ILE A 13 -11.21 1.79 0.71
CA ILE A 13 -11.22 0.49 1.40
C ILE A 13 -10.16 0.43 2.50
N SER A 14 -8.92 0.86 2.20
CA SER A 14 -7.84 0.94 3.20
C SER A 14 -8.16 1.93 4.32
N ILE A 15 -8.71 3.11 3.98
CA ILE A 15 -9.14 4.12 4.95
C ILE A 15 -10.22 3.54 5.87
N TYR A 16 -11.23 2.88 5.32
CA TYR A 16 -12.26 2.21 6.12
C TYR A 16 -11.65 1.16 7.07
N GLY A 17 -10.73 0.32 6.56
CA GLY A 17 -9.98 -0.65 7.36
C GLY A 17 -9.21 0.01 8.50
N THR A 18 -8.57 1.15 8.25
CA THR A 18 -7.84 1.95 9.24
C THR A 18 -8.77 2.53 10.32
N ILE A 19 -9.90 3.12 9.91
CA ILE A 19 -10.87 3.72 10.84
C ILE A 19 -11.49 2.66 11.75
N LYS A 20 -11.88 1.52 11.18
CA LYS A 20 -12.52 0.41 11.92
C LYS A 20 -11.52 -0.54 12.56
N LEU A 21 -10.21 -0.37 12.36
CA LEU A 21 -9.15 -1.30 12.76
C LEU A 21 -9.39 -2.74 12.26
N LYS A 22 -10.01 -2.87 11.08
CA LYS A 22 -10.26 -4.17 10.45
C LYS A 22 -9.11 -4.51 9.51
N ARG A 23 -8.23 -5.41 9.94
CA ARG A 23 -7.04 -5.85 9.21
C ARG A 23 -7.34 -6.27 7.78
N PHE A 24 -8.41 -7.04 7.56
CA PHE A 24 -8.77 -7.53 6.23
C PHE A 24 -8.96 -6.38 5.23
N TYR A 25 -9.80 -5.39 5.56
CA TYR A 25 -10.06 -4.26 4.65
C TYR A 25 -8.85 -3.35 4.50
N PHE A 26 -8.07 -3.17 5.56
CA PHE A 26 -6.83 -2.42 5.51
C PHE A 26 -5.86 -3.03 4.48
N MET A 27 -5.58 -4.32 4.59
CA MET A 27 -4.69 -5.04 3.68
C MET A 27 -5.27 -5.19 2.28
N LEU A 28 -6.58 -5.44 2.16
CA LEU A 28 -7.26 -5.60 0.87
C LEU A 28 -7.07 -4.35 -0.01
N GLY A 29 -7.17 -3.16 0.55
CA GLY A 29 -6.97 -1.94 -0.23
C GLY A 29 -5.55 -1.83 -0.77
N TYR A 30 -4.50 -2.11 0.02
CA TYR A 30 -3.11 -2.12 -0.47
C TYR A 30 -2.88 -3.21 -1.52
N PHE A 31 -3.46 -4.38 -1.34
CA PHE A 31 -3.37 -5.49 -2.29
C PHE A 31 -4.01 -5.12 -3.64
N LEU A 32 -5.23 -4.60 -3.62
CA LEU A 32 -5.91 -4.15 -4.84
C LEU A 32 -5.16 -2.99 -5.51
N PHE A 33 -4.58 -2.10 -4.70
CA PHE A 33 -3.77 -0.99 -5.22
C PHE A 33 -2.49 -1.51 -5.90
N SER A 34 -1.84 -2.54 -5.36
CA SER A 34 -0.69 -3.17 -6.02
C SER A 34 -1.06 -3.80 -7.35
N ILE A 35 -2.21 -4.49 -7.42
CA ILE A 35 -2.71 -5.07 -8.69
C ILE A 35 -2.98 -3.96 -9.70
N LEU A 36 -3.66 -2.88 -9.31
CA LEU A 36 -3.94 -1.74 -10.19
C LEU A 36 -2.65 -1.13 -10.72
N ALA A 37 -1.64 -0.93 -9.86
CA ALA A 37 -0.36 -0.38 -10.26
C ALA A 37 0.38 -1.32 -11.23
N LEU A 38 0.41 -2.63 -10.96
CA LEU A 38 1.03 -3.62 -11.85
C LEU A 38 0.35 -3.67 -13.22
N THR A 39 -0.99 -3.66 -13.25
CA THR A 39 -1.73 -3.68 -14.51
C THR A 39 -1.56 -2.40 -15.33
N SER A 40 -1.31 -1.27 -14.70
CA SER A 40 -1.01 -0.01 -15.39
C SER A 40 0.45 0.09 -15.86
N LEU A 41 1.38 -0.59 -15.21
CA LEU A 41 2.80 -0.62 -15.60
C LEU A 41 3.09 -1.57 -16.77
N ILE A 42 2.43 -2.74 -16.82
CA ILE A 42 2.70 -3.76 -17.84
C ILE A 42 2.54 -3.23 -19.29
N PRO A 43 1.48 -2.51 -19.68
CA PRO A 43 1.34 -1.98 -21.03
C PRO A 43 2.27 -0.79 -21.32
N ASN A 44 2.83 -0.15 -20.30
CA ASN A 44 3.64 1.05 -20.40
C ASN A 44 5.09 0.77 -19.98
N PHE A 45 5.71 -0.30 -20.53
CA PHE A 45 7.13 -0.53 -20.33
C PHE A 45 7.92 0.69 -20.81
N SER A 46 8.61 1.30 -19.87
CA SER A 46 9.43 2.48 -20.09
C SER A 46 10.65 2.15 -20.94
N ASP A 47 11.17 3.13 -21.69
CA ASP A 47 12.46 3.07 -22.35
C ASP A 47 13.60 2.95 -21.33
N ASP A 48 13.35 3.26 -20.04
CA ASP A 48 14.27 3.00 -18.94
C ASP A 48 13.93 1.67 -18.24
N PRO A 49 14.67 0.58 -18.55
CA PRO A 49 14.41 -0.73 -17.97
C PRO A 49 14.64 -0.77 -16.44
N TYR A 50 15.53 0.05 -15.90
CA TYR A 50 15.80 0.05 -14.46
C TYR A 50 14.63 0.64 -13.67
N LEU A 51 14.05 1.72 -14.15
CA LEU A 51 12.87 2.32 -13.52
C LEU A 51 11.67 1.38 -13.55
N THR A 52 11.44 0.74 -14.69
CA THR A 52 10.35 -0.24 -14.86
C THR A 52 10.53 -1.45 -13.94
N ILE A 53 11.71 -2.06 -13.91
CA ILE A 53 11.99 -3.21 -13.05
C ILE A 53 11.84 -2.82 -11.58
N THR A 54 12.34 -1.66 -11.18
CA THR A 54 12.22 -1.17 -9.80
C THR A 54 10.76 -0.97 -9.40
N SER A 55 9.96 -0.38 -10.26
CA SER A 55 8.53 -0.16 -10.04
C SER A 55 7.76 -1.48 -9.95
N LEU A 56 8.03 -2.42 -10.87
CA LEU A 56 7.43 -3.77 -10.82
C LEU A 56 7.79 -4.50 -9.53
N ALA A 57 9.07 -4.51 -9.15
CA ALA A 57 9.53 -5.15 -7.92
C ALA A 57 8.84 -4.55 -6.69
N LEU A 58 8.74 -3.21 -6.63
CA LEU A 58 8.11 -2.50 -5.52
C LEU A 58 6.63 -2.92 -5.36
N PHE A 59 5.87 -2.94 -6.45
CA PHE A 59 4.44 -3.27 -6.40
C PHE A 59 4.18 -4.77 -6.23
N ILE A 60 5.05 -5.65 -6.72
CA ILE A 60 5.00 -7.08 -6.41
C ILE A 60 5.20 -7.31 -4.91
N VAL A 61 6.21 -6.69 -4.32
CA VAL A 61 6.46 -6.76 -2.87
C VAL A 61 5.29 -6.20 -2.08
N LEU A 62 4.71 -5.06 -2.52
CA LEU A 62 3.50 -4.52 -1.91
C LEU A 62 2.35 -5.53 -1.93
N GLY A 63 2.11 -6.19 -3.06
CA GLY A 63 1.08 -7.22 -3.20
C GLY A 63 1.29 -8.41 -2.26
N ILE A 64 2.53 -8.91 -2.17
CA ILE A 64 2.87 -10.04 -1.29
C ILE A 64 2.64 -9.67 0.19
N ILE A 65 3.16 -8.51 0.63
CA ILE A 65 3.05 -8.07 2.03
C ILE A 65 1.60 -7.79 2.41
N SER A 66 0.80 -7.24 1.50
CA SER A 66 -0.58 -6.84 1.74
C SER A 66 -1.61 -7.91 1.42
N PHE A 67 -1.20 -9.14 1.07
CA PHE A 67 -2.13 -10.22 0.75
C PHE A 67 -3.17 -10.42 1.87
N PRO A 68 -4.48 -10.29 1.57
CA PRO A 68 -5.50 -10.30 2.60
C PRO A 68 -5.80 -11.72 3.07
N ALA A 69 -5.32 -12.09 4.25
CA ALA A 69 -5.71 -13.34 4.90
C ALA A 69 -7.09 -13.18 5.55
N ARG A 70 -8.02 -14.09 5.24
CA ARG A 70 -9.40 -14.07 5.77
C ARG A 70 -9.48 -14.39 7.26
N LYS A 71 -8.58 -15.25 7.77
CA LYS A 71 -8.62 -15.65 9.18
C LYS A 71 -8.19 -14.48 10.07
N ASN A 72 -9.06 -14.08 10.97
CA ASN A 72 -8.73 -13.12 12.02
C ASN A 72 -7.86 -13.83 13.06
N ILE A 73 -6.77 -13.16 13.47
CA ILE A 73 -5.90 -13.66 14.56
C ILE A 73 -6.69 -13.77 15.87
N ALA A 74 -7.78 -13.00 16.01
CA ALA A 74 -8.67 -13.07 17.17
C ALA A 74 -9.38 -14.43 17.35
N ASP A 75 -9.43 -15.27 16.31
CA ASP A 75 -10.02 -16.61 16.38
C ASP A 75 -9.05 -17.68 16.94
N TYR A 76 -7.81 -17.27 17.28
CA TYR A 76 -6.82 -18.14 17.90
C TYR A 76 -6.48 -17.63 19.30
N GLU A 77 -6.46 -18.53 20.27
CA GLU A 77 -5.84 -18.25 21.57
C GLU A 77 -4.34 -18.01 21.34
N ILE A 78 -3.95 -16.74 21.37
CA ILE A 78 -2.56 -16.36 21.18
C ILE A 78 -1.83 -16.58 22.50
N ASN A 79 -0.91 -17.55 22.53
CA ASN A 79 -0.02 -17.75 23.65
C ASN A 79 0.75 -16.43 23.93
N SER A 80 0.83 -16.04 25.19
CA SER A 80 1.55 -14.85 25.64
C SER A 80 3.01 -14.82 25.16
N GLU A 81 3.65 -15.97 25.00
CA GLU A 81 5.01 -16.13 24.48
C GLU A 81 5.12 -15.74 22.99
N ALA A 82 4.05 -15.92 22.20
CA ALA A 82 4.03 -15.54 20.79
C ALA A 82 3.76 -14.03 20.56
N MET A 83 3.26 -13.33 21.56
CA MET A 83 2.87 -11.93 21.45
C MET A 83 4.01 -10.99 20.99
N PRO A 84 5.26 -11.10 21.50
CA PRO A 84 6.37 -10.26 21.02
C PRO A 84 6.67 -10.47 19.53
N LEU A 85 6.59 -11.73 19.07
CA LEU A 85 6.80 -12.06 17.65
C LEU A 85 5.73 -11.45 16.76
N ILE A 86 4.46 -11.55 17.16
CA ILE A 86 3.32 -10.98 16.45
C ILE A 86 3.44 -9.47 16.37
N LYS A 87 3.78 -8.79 17.48
CA LYS A 87 4.02 -7.34 17.50
C LYS A 87 5.16 -6.94 16.57
N SER A 88 6.27 -7.67 16.58
CA SER A 88 7.41 -7.42 15.69
C SER A 88 7.03 -7.58 14.22
N PHE A 89 6.30 -8.64 13.89
CA PHE A 89 5.83 -8.89 12.51
C PHE A 89 4.91 -7.78 12.01
N MET A 90 3.97 -7.36 12.86
CA MET A 90 3.03 -6.32 12.54
C MET A 90 3.72 -4.96 12.35
N LEU A 91 4.67 -4.61 13.22
CA LEU A 91 5.46 -3.39 13.10
C LEU A 91 6.24 -3.37 11.78
N ARG A 92 6.91 -4.47 11.44
CA ARG A 92 7.65 -4.61 10.18
C ARG A 92 6.74 -4.46 8.97
N THR A 93 5.55 -5.09 8.99
CA THR A 93 4.57 -4.98 7.92
C THR A 93 4.11 -3.54 7.74
N LEU A 94 3.71 -2.85 8.82
CA LEU A 94 3.26 -1.46 8.77
C LEU A 94 4.37 -0.53 8.29
N PHE A 95 5.60 -0.74 8.76
CA PHE A 95 6.76 0.02 8.33
C PHE A 95 7.06 -0.21 6.84
N SER A 96 7.00 -1.46 6.37
CA SER A 96 7.20 -1.76 4.94
C SER A 96 6.15 -1.10 4.07
N LEU A 97 4.88 -1.12 4.46
CA LEU A 97 3.80 -0.42 3.73
C LEU A 97 4.06 1.09 3.65
N PHE A 98 4.53 1.70 4.74
CA PHE A 98 4.93 3.10 4.75
C PHE A 98 6.07 3.37 3.77
N VAL A 99 7.17 2.63 3.88
CA VAL A 99 8.38 2.83 3.05
C VAL A 99 8.07 2.63 1.57
N ILE A 100 7.32 1.57 1.20
CA ILE A 100 6.95 1.29 -0.19
C ILE A 100 6.17 2.45 -0.78
N ASN A 101 5.19 3.01 -0.06
CA ASN A 101 4.41 4.12 -0.58
C ASN A 101 5.22 5.43 -0.66
N VAL A 102 6.16 5.66 0.26
CA VAL A 102 7.09 6.79 0.15
C VAL A 102 7.99 6.63 -1.07
N LEU A 103 8.56 5.45 -1.30
CA LEU A 103 9.37 5.18 -2.50
C LEU A 103 8.55 5.35 -3.79
N ALA A 104 7.29 4.91 -3.79
CA ALA A 104 6.40 5.09 -4.94
C ALA A 104 6.15 6.57 -5.27
N ILE A 105 6.08 7.48 -4.28
CA ILE A 105 6.01 8.92 -4.52
C ILE A 105 7.23 9.40 -5.31
N PHE A 106 8.42 8.95 -4.93
CA PHE A 106 9.66 9.31 -5.65
C PHE A 106 9.67 8.74 -7.06
N LEU A 107 9.26 7.48 -7.24
CA LEU A 107 9.16 6.86 -8.56
C LEU A 107 8.22 7.66 -9.47
N VAL A 108 7.00 7.97 -9.02
CA VAL A 108 6.05 8.78 -9.79
C VAL A 108 6.61 10.16 -10.12
N LYS A 109 7.36 10.79 -9.19
CA LYS A 109 7.94 12.12 -9.40
C LYS A 109 9.02 12.11 -10.47
N PHE A 110 9.86 11.09 -10.49
CA PHE A 110 11.03 11.03 -11.34
C PHE A 110 10.88 10.15 -12.58
N ASP A 111 9.71 9.51 -12.76
CA ASP A 111 9.42 8.73 -13.95
C ASP A 111 9.37 9.65 -15.19
N PRO A 112 10.30 9.51 -16.16
CA PRO A 112 10.27 10.29 -17.37
C PRO A 112 9.11 9.91 -18.30
N ASN A 113 8.60 8.68 -18.16
CA ASN A 113 7.60 8.11 -19.04
C ASN A 113 6.23 8.13 -18.38
N MET A 114 5.45 9.10 -18.79
CA MET A 114 4.05 9.19 -18.37
C MET A 114 3.18 8.35 -19.30
N PRO A 115 2.21 7.59 -18.76
CA PRO A 115 1.20 6.95 -19.60
C PRO A 115 0.55 7.97 -20.53
N GLU A 116 0.26 7.56 -21.76
CA GLU A 116 -0.40 8.43 -22.74
C GLU A 116 -1.64 9.09 -22.13
N GLY A 117 -1.78 10.39 -22.33
CA GLY A 117 -2.90 11.19 -21.81
C GLY A 117 -2.77 11.70 -20.37
N ILE A 118 -1.67 11.40 -19.68
CA ILE A 118 -1.37 11.99 -18.36
C ILE A 118 -0.40 13.16 -18.56
N THR A 119 -0.85 14.38 -18.25
CA THR A 119 -0.01 15.57 -18.26
C THR A 119 0.84 15.64 -16.99
N GLU A 120 1.94 16.40 -17.03
CA GLU A 120 2.83 16.57 -15.88
C GLU A 120 2.09 17.10 -14.64
N SER A 121 1.10 17.97 -14.84
CA SER A 121 0.23 18.46 -13.75
C SER A 121 -0.62 17.36 -13.12
N MET A 122 -0.91 16.27 -13.84
CA MET A 122 -1.70 15.15 -13.31
C MET A 122 -0.88 14.19 -12.45
N ARG A 123 0.47 14.26 -12.44
CA ARG A 123 1.34 13.47 -11.56
C ARG A 123 1.01 13.68 -10.09
N ILE A 124 0.52 14.85 -9.74
CA ILE A 124 0.17 15.17 -8.35
C ILE A 124 -0.85 14.21 -7.77
N TYR A 125 -1.79 13.68 -8.58
CA TYR A 125 -2.84 12.79 -8.08
C TYR A 125 -2.31 11.45 -7.58
N PRO A 126 -1.52 10.66 -8.35
CA PRO A 126 -0.94 9.43 -7.82
C PRO A 126 0.04 9.70 -6.66
N MET A 127 0.77 10.82 -6.67
CA MET A 127 1.63 11.18 -5.53
C MET A 127 0.81 11.41 -4.25
N ILE A 128 -0.31 12.14 -4.32
CA ILE A 128 -1.22 12.33 -3.19
C ILE A 128 -1.79 10.99 -2.72
N MET A 129 -2.17 10.11 -3.64
CA MET A 129 -2.69 8.78 -3.31
C MET A 129 -1.66 7.97 -2.50
N HIS A 130 -0.42 7.91 -2.97
CA HIS A 130 0.66 7.25 -2.24
C HIS A 130 0.96 7.93 -0.89
N ALA A 131 0.88 9.25 -0.81
CA ALA A 131 1.05 9.96 0.46
C ALA A 131 -0.05 9.60 1.47
N VAL A 132 -1.31 9.52 1.04
CA VAL A 132 -2.42 9.05 1.88
C VAL A 132 -2.15 7.61 2.33
N LEU A 133 -1.82 6.70 1.41
CA LEU A 133 -1.51 5.31 1.73
C LEU A 133 -0.29 5.17 2.64
N ALA A 134 0.71 6.05 2.56
CA ALA A 134 1.86 6.06 3.47
C ALA A 134 1.47 6.45 4.90
N ILE A 135 0.51 7.35 5.09
CA ILE A 135 0.09 7.81 6.42
C ILE A 135 -0.76 6.76 7.15
N LEU A 136 -1.56 5.96 6.44
CA LEU A 136 -2.48 5.00 7.07
C LEU A 136 -1.80 3.98 8.00
N PRO A 137 -0.64 3.36 7.67
CA PRO A 137 0.08 2.47 8.56
C PRO A 137 0.50 3.14 9.87
N ILE A 138 0.90 4.42 9.81
CA ILE A 138 1.28 5.20 10.98
C ILE A 138 0.06 5.40 11.90
N ILE A 139 -1.10 5.76 11.32
CA ILE A 139 -2.35 5.91 12.07
C ILE A 139 -2.73 4.60 12.75
N VAL A 140 -2.64 3.47 12.03
CA VAL A 140 -2.91 2.14 12.62
C VAL A 140 -1.96 1.87 13.78
N LEU A 141 -0.66 2.12 13.61
CA LEU A 141 0.34 1.90 14.65
C LEU A 141 0.04 2.72 15.92
N VAL A 142 -0.24 4.03 15.77
CA VAL A 142 -0.57 4.92 16.90
C VAL A 142 -1.85 4.46 17.60
N ARG A 143 -2.90 4.12 16.85
CA ARG A 143 -4.18 3.68 17.43
C ARG A 143 -4.08 2.31 18.12
N MET A 144 -3.20 1.44 17.64
CA MET A 144 -2.96 0.15 18.30
C MET A 144 -2.13 0.33 19.56
N SER A 145 -1.09 1.16 19.54
CA SER A 145 -0.27 1.42 20.74
C SER A 145 -1.09 2.04 21.88
N SER A 146 -2.10 2.86 21.57
CA SER A 146 -3.01 3.44 22.58
C SER A 146 -3.99 2.45 23.20
N LYS A 147 -4.23 1.29 22.56
CA LYS A 147 -5.13 0.22 23.08
C LYS A 147 -4.41 -0.86 23.89
N ILE A 148 -3.08 -0.86 23.88
CA ILE A 148 -2.24 -1.86 24.57
C ILE A 148 -1.82 -1.35 25.97
N LYS A 149 -2.34 -0.19 26.37
CA LYS A 149 -2.28 0.26 27.78
C LYS A 149 -3.47 -0.30 28.53
#